data_3016492a1c6aa4d74293888723e41996
#
_entry.id   3016492a1c6aa4d74293888723e41996
#
_cell.length_a   1.000
_cell.length_b   1.000
_cell.length_c   1.000
_cell.angle_alpha   90.00
_cell.angle_beta   90.00
_cell.angle_gamma   90.00
#
_symmetry.space_group_name_H-M   'P 1'
#
loop_
_entity.id
_entity.type
_entity.pdbx_description
1 polymer ?
#
loop_
_entity_poly.entity_id
_entity_poly.type
_entity_poly.pdbx_seq_one_letter_code
_entity_poly.pdbx_strand_id
1 'polypeptide(L)'
;MAFIFQSYNLIDYLTPTENVALASKLPPLPLLERLGLTKEEAGRSVLQLSGGQQQRVAIARALASEAPVILADEPTGSLDEDTAQGIASLLRESAHQMGKCVVVVTHSRELAREADVVFRLKRGTLVTA
;
A
#
# COMPACT_ATOMS: atom_id res chain seq x y z
N MET A 1 -8.75 7.59 -8.48
CA MET A 1 -7.44 7.56 -7.82
C MET A 1 -7.54 6.89 -6.47
N ALA A 2 -6.67 5.95 -6.18
CA ALA A 2 -6.62 5.31 -4.87
C ALA A 2 -5.48 5.90 -4.05
N PHE A 3 -5.69 5.99 -2.73
CA PHE A 3 -4.71 6.59 -1.81
C PHE A 3 -4.26 5.57 -0.78
N ILE A 4 -2.96 5.59 -0.50
CA ILE A 4 -2.37 4.87 0.63
C ILE A 4 -1.82 5.94 1.56
N PHE A 5 -2.45 6.11 2.73
CA PHE A 5 -2.08 7.13 3.70
C PHE A 5 -1.16 6.55 4.77
N GLN A 6 -0.27 7.37 5.31
CA GLN A 6 0.55 7.00 6.45
C GLN A 6 -0.28 6.65 7.69
N SER A 7 -1.44 7.27 7.83
CA SER A 7 -2.39 7.04 8.94
C SER A 7 -3.38 5.90 8.66
N TYR A 8 -3.17 5.09 7.64
CA TYR A 8 -3.95 3.93 7.20
C TYR A 8 -5.35 4.24 6.65
N ASN A 9 -6.12 5.09 7.31
CA ASN A 9 -7.47 5.49 6.90
C ASN A 9 -8.42 4.31 6.67
N LEU A 10 -8.37 3.32 7.56
CA LEU A 10 -9.26 2.16 7.53
C LEU A 10 -10.55 2.44 8.30
N ILE A 11 -11.61 1.70 7.95
CA ILE A 11 -12.85 1.75 8.72
C ILE A 11 -12.71 0.83 9.93
N ASP A 12 -12.65 1.42 11.11
CA ASP A 12 -12.26 0.77 12.36
C ASP A 12 -13.12 -0.41 12.78
N TYR A 13 -14.42 -0.35 12.49
CA TYR A 13 -15.36 -1.40 12.90
C TYR A 13 -15.50 -2.51 11.86
N LEU A 14 -14.75 -2.46 10.77
CA LEU A 14 -14.75 -3.52 9.76
C LEU A 14 -13.50 -4.39 9.89
N THR A 15 -13.59 -5.60 9.33
CA THR A 15 -12.44 -6.50 9.21
C THR A 15 -11.55 -6.07 8.05
N PRO A 16 -10.31 -6.60 7.95
CA PRO A 16 -9.50 -6.40 6.75
C PRO A 16 -10.21 -6.80 5.46
N THR A 17 -10.86 -7.96 5.46
CA THR A 17 -11.63 -8.44 4.31
C THR A 17 -12.71 -7.45 3.89
N GLU A 18 -13.47 -6.93 4.86
CA GLU A 18 -14.52 -5.96 4.60
C GLU A 18 -13.97 -4.62 4.10
N ASN A 19 -12.86 -4.16 4.67
CA ASN A 19 -12.20 -2.93 4.21
C ASN A 19 -11.78 -3.03 2.74
N VAL A 20 -11.16 -4.14 2.35
CA VAL A 20 -10.74 -4.35 0.96
C VAL A 20 -11.93 -4.51 0.03
N ALA A 21 -12.97 -5.21 0.48
CA ALA A 21 -14.19 -5.42 -0.32
C ALA A 21 -14.92 -4.13 -0.70
N LEU A 22 -14.73 -3.05 0.06
CA LEU A 22 -15.30 -1.75 -0.27
C LEU A 22 -14.74 -1.19 -1.59
N ALA A 23 -13.52 -1.55 -1.94
CA ALA A 23 -12.82 -1.01 -3.11
C ALA A 23 -12.81 -1.96 -4.31
N SER A 24 -13.22 -3.21 -4.14
CA SER A 24 -13.07 -4.21 -5.20
C SER A 24 -14.20 -5.23 -5.19
N LYS A 25 -14.52 -5.74 -6.38
CA LYS A 25 -15.43 -6.88 -6.56
C LYS A 25 -14.69 -8.21 -6.50
N LEU A 26 -13.36 -8.19 -6.52
CA LEU A 26 -12.55 -9.41 -6.44
C LEU A 26 -12.48 -9.91 -5.00
N PRO A 27 -12.32 -11.23 -4.79
CA PRO A 27 -12.16 -11.78 -3.45
C PRO A 27 -10.95 -11.16 -2.73
N PRO A 28 -11.12 -10.57 -1.55
CA PRO A 28 -10.02 -9.89 -0.86
C PRO A 28 -8.95 -10.81 -0.26
N LEU A 29 -9.34 -12.01 0.16
CA LEU A 29 -8.46 -12.88 0.94
C LEU A 29 -7.15 -13.24 0.23
N PRO A 30 -7.13 -13.64 -1.06
CA PRO A 30 -5.87 -13.95 -1.73
C PRO A 30 -4.86 -12.82 -1.70
N LEU A 31 -5.33 -11.58 -1.88
CA LEU A 31 -4.45 -10.42 -1.84
C LEU A 31 -3.94 -10.15 -0.42
N LEU A 32 -4.81 -10.27 0.58
CA LEU A 32 -4.42 -10.10 1.98
C LEU A 32 -3.39 -11.15 2.40
N GLU A 33 -3.58 -12.39 2.00
CA GLU A 33 -2.61 -13.46 2.27
C GLU A 33 -1.27 -13.19 1.59
N ARG A 34 -1.30 -12.69 0.39
CA ARG A 34 -0.10 -12.29 -0.34
C ARG A 34 0.66 -11.17 0.37
N LEU A 35 -0.06 -10.31 1.09
CA LEU A 35 0.52 -9.24 1.90
C LEU A 35 0.90 -9.71 3.31
N GLY A 36 0.79 -11.01 3.58
CA GLY A 36 1.25 -11.60 4.82
C GLY A 36 0.22 -11.67 5.95
N LEU A 37 -1.05 -11.40 5.69
CA LEU A 37 -2.10 -11.63 6.68
C LEU A 37 -2.60 -13.06 6.58
N THR A 38 -2.80 -13.69 7.75
CA THR A 38 -3.44 -14.99 7.80
C THR A 38 -4.96 -14.86 7.61
N LYS A 39 -5.62 -15.97 7.28
CA LYS A 39 -7.07 -16.00 7.17
C LYS A 39 -7.75 -15.53 8.46
N GLU A 40 -7.20 -15.92 9.61
CA GLU A 40 -7.72 -15.50 10.92
C GLU A 40 -7.59 -14.00 11.12
N GLU A 41 -6.43 -13.43 10.79
CA GLU A 41 -6.19 -11.99 10.89
C GLU A 41 -7.10 -11.20 9.96
N ALA A 42 -7.36 -11.72 8.76
CA ALA A 42 -8.26 -11.08 7.80
C ALA A 42 -9.71 -11.03 8.28
N GLY A 43 -10.09 -11.88 9.23
CA GLY A 43 -11.43 -11.92 9.82
C GLY A 43 -11.57 -11.19 11.15
N ARG A 44 -10.50 -10.59 11.68
CA ARG A 44 -10.53 -9.84 12.94
C ARG A 44 -10.87 -8.37 12.67
N SER A 45 -11.31 -7.65 13.71
CA SER A 45 -11.39 -6.19 13.62
C SER A 45 -10.00 -5.61 13.33
N VAL A 46 -9.91 -4.60 12.45
CA VAL A 46 -8.63 -3.94 12.14
C VAL A 46 -7.98 -3.35 13.40
N LEU A 47 -8.76 -2.99 14.41
CA LEU A 47 -8.24 -2.46 15.68
C LEU A 47 -7.43 -3.50 16.46
N GLN A 48 -7.60 -4.79 16.19
CA GLN A 48 -6.86 -5.86 16.82
C GLN A 48 -5.54 -6.18 16.13
N LEU A 49 -5.25 -5.49 15.02
CA LEU A 49 -4.03 -5.69 14.25
C LEU A 49 -2.95 -4.70 14.65
N SER A 50 -1.68 -5.07 14.42
CA SER A 50 -0.57 -4.15 14.58
C SER A 50 -0.64 -3.01 13.56
N GLY A 51 0.11 -1.93 13.80
CA GLY A 51 0.20 -0.84 12.84
C GLY A 51 0.68 -1.28 11.47
N GLY A 52 1.69 -2.15 11.42
CA GLY A 52 2.19 -2.70 10.16
C GLY A 52 1.17 -3.56 9.44
N GLN A 53 0.39 -4.35 10.16
CA GLN A 53 -0.70 -5.13 9.58
C GLN A 53 -1.81 -4.22 9.04
N GLN A 54 -2.17 -3.18 9.78
CA GLN A 54 -3.17 -2.20 9.31
C GLN A 54 -2.69 -1.49 8.05
N GLN A 55 -1.41 -1.14 7.98
CA GLN A 55 -0.84 -0.52 6.78
C GLN A 55 -0.93 -1.47 5.58
N ARG A 56 -0.68 -2.75 5.76
CA ARG A 56 -0.82 -3.74 4.70
C ARG A 56 -2.26 -3.89 4.22
N VAL A 57 -3.24 -3.78 5.12
CA VAL A 57 -4.66 -3.77 4.73
C VAL A 57 -4.99 -2.54 3.87
N ALA A 58 -4.49 -1.36 4.25
CA ALA A 58 -4.68 -0.14 3.48
C ALA A 58 -4.07 -0.27 2.07
N ILE A 59 -2.89 -0.88 1.97
CA ILE A 59 -2.24 -1.14 0.68
C ILE A 59 -3.06 -2.13 -0.14
N ALA A 60 -3.54 -3.21 0.48
CA ALA A 60 -4.39 -4.19 -0.20
C ALA A 60 -5.64 -3.54 -0.78
N ARG A 61 -6.29 -2.67 -0.02
CA ARG A 61 -7.47 -1.93 -0.48
C ARG A 61 -7.18 -1.09 -1.71
N ALA A 62 -6.06 -0.37 -1.70
CA ALA A 62 -5.66 0.45 -2.83
C ALA A 62 -5.32 -0.39 -4.06
N LEU A 63 -4.57 -1.49 -3.88
CA LEU A 63 -4.19 -2.38 -4.98
C LEU A 63 -5.38 -3.12 -5.58
N ALA A 64 -6.38 -3.44 -4.77
CA ALA A 64 -7.59 -4.13 -5.20
C ALA A 64 -8.53 -3.22 -6.00
N SER A 65 -8.40 -1.91 -5.85
CA SER A 65 -9.25 -0.95 -6.56
C SER A 65 -8.96 -0.97 -8.06
N GLU A 66 -9.95 -0.58 -8.87
CA GLU A 66 -9.79 -0.44 -10.31
C GLU A 66 -9.17 0.91 -10.70
N ALA A 67 -8.84 1.75 -9.73
CA ALA A 67 -8.27 3.06 -10.00
C ALA A 67 -6.95 2.94 -10.79
N PRO A 68 -6.79 3.72 -11.87
CA PRO A 68 -5.57 3.65 -12.68
C PRO A 68 -4.36 4.32 -12.02
N VAL A 69 -4.58 5.16 -11.02
CA VAL A 69 -3.53 5.88 -10.31
C VAL A 69 -3.58 5.56 -8.83
N ILE A 70 -2.45 5.17 -8.27
CA ILE A 70 -2.26 4.98 -6.83
C ILE A 70 -1.30 6.05 -6.34
N LEU A 71 -1.73 6.82 -5.34
CA LEU A 71 -0.89 7.80 -4.67
C LEU A 71 -0.58 7.29 -3.26
N ALA A 72 0.68 7.03 -2.99
CA ALA A 72 1.14 6.49 -1.70
C ALA A 72 1.98 7.52 -0.96
N ASP A 73 1.59 7.83 0.27
CA ASP A 73 2.30 8.76 1.15
C ASP A 73 2.98 7.97 2.26
N GLU A 74 4.31 7.88 2.19
CA GLU A 74 5.16 7.12 3.10
C GLU A 74 4.63 5.71 3.37
N PRO A 75 4.41 4.89 2.33
CA PRO A 75 3.71 3.61 2.49
C PRO A 75 4.44 2.57 3.33
N THR A 76 5.75 2.75 3.55
CA THR A 76 6.57 1.80 4.31
C THR A 76 7.11 2.39 5.61
N GLY A 77 6.66 3.57 6.02
CA GLY A 77 7.24 4.33 7.12
C GLY A 77 7.18 3.67 8.49
N SER A 78 6.21 2.78 8.74
CA SER A 78 6.04 2.09 10.02
C SER A 78 6.34 0.59 9.93
N LEU A 79 6.96 0.14 8.84
CA LEU A 79 7.19 -1.28 8.57
C LEU A 79 8.65 -1.66 8.83
N ASP A 80 8.87 -2.92 9.20
CA ASP A 80 10.21 -3.50 9.26
C ASP A 80 10.79 -3.61 7.83
N GLU A 81 12.10 -3.80 7.74
CA GLU A 81 12.81 -3.77 6.46
C GLU A 81 12.30 -4.83 5.47
N ASP A 82 12.10 -6.06 5.92
CA ASP A 82 11.63 -7.14 5.06
C ASP A 82 10.22 -6.89 4.54
N THR A 83 9.33 -6.43 5.41
CA THR A 83 7.95 -6.09 5.03
C THR A 83 7.94 -4.90 4.07
N ALA A 84 8.75 -3.88 4.36
CA ALA A 84 8.88 -2.72 3.49
C ALA A 84 9.33 -3.11 2.08
N GLN A 85 10.30 -4.02 1.97
CA GLN A 85 10.78 -4.51 0.68
C GLN A 85 9.68 -5.26 -0.07
N GLY A 86 8.89 -6.06 0.62
CA GLY A 86 7.75 -6.76 0.02
C GLY A 86 6.70 -5.80 -0.51
N ILE A 87 6.42 -4.73 0.21
CA ILE A 87 5.48 -3.68 -0.23
C ILE A 87 6.01 -2.94 -1.45
N ALA A 88 7.29 -2.59 -1.44
CA ALA A 88 7.93 -1.94 -2.59
C ALA A 88 7.79 -2.78 -3.85
N SER A 89 8.04 -4.09 -3.74
CA SER A 89 7.88 -5.03 -4.85
C SER A 89 6.44 -5.11 -5.36
N LEU A 90 5.46 -5.11 -4.47
CA LEU A 90 4.05 -5.13 -4.85
C LEU A 90 3.62 -3.85 -5.57
N LEU A 91 4.09 -2.69 -5.12
CA LEU A 91 3.81 -1.43 -5.80
C LEU A 91 4.42 -1.40 -7.19
N ARG A 92 5.65 -1.88 -7.32
CA ARG A 92 6.33 -1.99 -8.61
C ARG A 92 5.58 -2.94 -9.55
N GLU A 93 5.15 -4.08 -9.06
CA GLU A 93 4.38 -5.06 -9.82
C GLU A 93 3.06 -4.45 -10.30
N SER A 94 2.39 -3.66 -9.45
CA SER A 94 1.15 -2.97 -9.83
C SER A 94 1.37 -2.02 -11.01
N ALA A 95 2.49 -1.31 -11.02
CA ALA A 95 2.84 -0.42 -12.11
C ALA A 95 3.15 -1.18 -13.40
N HIS A 96 3.98 -2.22 -13.32
CA HIS A 96 4.52 -2.89 -14.49
C HIS A 96 3.59 -3.96 -15.07
N GLN A 97 2.85 -4.68 -14.23
CA GLN A 97 2.01 -5.79 -14.67
C GLN A 97 0.54 -5.45 -14.75
N MET A 98 0.07 -4.54 -13.90
CA MET A 98 -1.34 -4.15 -13.86
C MET A 98 -1.60 -2.82 -14.57
N GLY A 99 -0.56 -2.20 -15.13
CA GLY A 99 -0.68 -0.96 -15.88
C GLY A 99 -1.08 0.25 -15.05
N LYS A 100 -0.89 0.22 -13.73
CA LYS A 100 -1.23 1.34 -12.86
C LYS A 100 -0.10 2.37 -12.83
N CYS A 101 -0.47 3.64 -12.69
CA CYS A 101 0.49 4.69 -12.39
C CYS A 101 0.62 4.82 -10.88
N VAL A 102 1.79 4.48 -10.35
CA VAL A 102 2.04 4.52 -8.90
C VAL A 102 2.94 5.71 -8.59
N VAL A 103 2.43 6.66 -7.82
CA VAL A 103 3.18 7.83 -7.37
C VAL A 103 3.42 7.69 -5.88
N VAL A 104 4.68 7.71 -5.47
CA VAL A 104 5.08 7.54 -4.08
C VAL A 104 5.80 8.77 -3.57
N VAL A 105 5.37 9.25 -2.41
CA VAL A 105 6.07 10.31 -1.66
C VAL A 105 6.78 9.62 -0.51
N THR A 106 8.11 9.76 -0.43
CA THR A 106 8.86 9.05 0.60
C THR A 106 10.20 9.73 0.90
N HIS A 107 10.68 9.54 2.13
CA HIS A 107 12.05 9.86 2.53
C HIS A 107 12.96 8.62 2.45
N SER A 108 12.41 7.44 2.13
CA SER A 108 13.17 6.20 2.06
C SER A 108 13.93 6.10 0.74
N ARG A 109 15.25 6.01 0.83
CA ARG A 109 16.10 5.79 -0.34
C ARG A 109 15.93 4.41 -0.94
N GLU A 110 15.69 3.41 -0.09
CA GLU A 110 15.44 2.04 -0.52
C GLU A 110 14.17 1.96 -1.37
N LEU A 111 13.10 2.60 -0.92
CA LEU A 111 11.85 2.63 -1.67
C LEU A 111 12.01 3.40 -2.99
N ALA A 112 12.73 4.52 -2.97
CA ALA A 112 12.98 5.31 -4.17
C ALA A 112 13.74 4.51 -5.24
N ARG A 113 14.64 3.61 -4.85
CA ARG A 113 15.40 2.77 -5.79
C ARG A 113 14.52 1.81 -6.57
N GLU A 114 13.36 1.47 -6.07
CA GLU A 114 12.41 0.57 -6.76
C GLU A 114 11.59 1.30 -7.83
N ALA A 115 11.64 2.62 -7.89
CA ALA A 115 10.89 3.41 -8.84
C ALA A 115 11.57 3.47 -10.21
N ASP A 116 10.76 3.60 -11.27
CA ASP A 116 11.26 3.77 -12.62
C ASP A 116 11.85 5.17 -12.83
N VAL A 117 11.23 6.17 -12.19
CA VAL A 117 11.66 7.57 -12.26
C VAL A 117 11.62 8.16 -10.87
N VAL A 118 12.65 8.89 -10.49
CA VAL A 118 12.74 9.53 -9.18
C VAL A 118 12.90 11.04 -9.38
N PHE A 119 12.02 11.79 -8.70
CA PHE A 119 12.16 13.24 -8.60
C PHE A 119 12.53 13.60 -7.16
N ARG A 120 13.38 14.58 -7.01
CA ARG A 120 13.71 15.11 -5.68
C ARG A 120 13.05 16.47 -5.52
N LEU A 121 12.37 16.66 -4.41
CA LEU A 121 11.80 17.95 -4.06
C LEU A 121 12.90 18.78 -3.40
N LYS A 122 13.28 19.89 -4.03
CA LYS A 122 14.33 20.77 -3.54
C LYS A 122 13.83 22.21 -3.60
N ARG A 123 13.70 22.84 -2.43
CA ARG A 123 13.24 24.23 -2.28
C ARG A 123 11.93 24.51 -3.03
N GLY A 124 10.98 23.57 -2.90
CA GLY A 124 9.67 23.71 -3.53
C GLY A 124 9.64 23.39 -5.03
N THR A 125 10.75 22.92 -5.61
CA THR A 125 10.84 22.57 -7.02
C THR A 125 11.22 21.10 -7.17
N LEU A 126 10.55 20.41 -8.10
CA LEU A 126 10.91 19.04 -8.45
C LEU A 126 12.07 19.02 -9.42
N VAL A 127 13.09 18.25 -9.10
CA VAL A 127 14.24 18.03 -9.98
C VAL A 127 14.45 16.54 -10.19
N THR A 128 14.97 16.17 -11.35
CA THR A 128 15.29 14.77 -11.63
C THR A 128 16.46 14.34 -10.75
N ALA A 129 16.30 13.21 -10.08
CA ALA A 129 17.35 12.68 -9.23
C ALA A 129 18.34 11.82 -10.00
#